data_aee710236614b278d62e8ed1ca7fcb45
#
_entry.id   aee710236614b278d62e8ed1ca7fcb45
#
_cell.length_a   1.000
_cell.length_b   1.000
_cell.length_c   1.000
_cell.angle_alpha   90.00
_cell.angle_beta   90.00
_cell.angle_gamma   90.00
#
_symmetry.space_group_name_H-M   'P 1'
#
loop_
_entity.id
_entity.type
_entity.pdbx_description
1 polymer ?
#
loop_
_entity_poly.entity_id
_entity_poly.type
_entity_poly.pdbx_seq_one_letter_code
_entity_poly.pdbx_strand_id
1 'polypeptide(L)'
;VGEGNRFVGCVAYNNADDGWDLFSKIETGAIEKVVVEKCLAYNNGILSDGRSGGDGNGFKLGGDGIGVDHELFDSIAFGNMSNGVTSNSNPKCIVRNVISYNNWGYNITLYGKGSGEREFVLENVISLKGGGGDNITEQMSLLKDNTYLWNGEKSMNKEGKEIDDAVFVSTEFKGFSFTDDGIDLNGFLSLKDDFDF
;
A
#
# COMPACT_ATOMS: atom_id res chain seq x y z
N VAL A 1 11.22 7.58 16.59
CA VAL A 1 10.92 6.13 16.59
C VAL A 1 12.25 5.41 16.50
N GLY A 2 12.57 4.53 17.47
CA GLY A 2 13.80 3.75 17.50
C GLY A 2 13.72 2.47 16.64
N GLU A 3 14.77 1.65 16.68
CA GLU A 3 14.85 0.38 15.95
C GLU A 3 13.85 -0.69 16.45
N GLY A 4 13.50 -1.63 15.57
CA GLY A 4 12.75 -2.84 15.90
C GLY A 4 11.24 -2.67 16.04
N ASN A 5 10.68 -1.55 15.63
CA ASN A 5 9.23 -1.36 15.66
C ASN A 5 8.55 -2.19 14.57
N ARG A 6 7.53 -2.96 14.98
CA ARG A 6 6.71 -3.79 14.08
C ARG A 6 5.22 -3.64 14.42
N PHE A 7 4.42 -3.55 13.38
CA PHE A 7 2.97 -3.72 13.44
C PHE A 7 2.62 -5.03 12.75
N VAL A 8 2.00 -5.96 13.45
CA VAL A 8 1.65 -7.27 12.91
C VAL A 8 0.17 -7.56 13.15
N GLY A 9 -0.58 -7.88 12.10
CA GLY A 9 -1.99 -8.20 12.20
C GLY A 9 -2.85 -7.05 12.74
N CYS A 10 -2.50 -5.82 12.39
CA CYS A 10 -3.21 -4.62 12.87
C CYS A 10 -4.16 -4.07 11.81
N VAL A 11 -5.22 -3.41 12.26
CA VAL A 11 -6.20 -2.75 11.40
C VAL A 11 -6.27 -1.26 11.71
N ALA A 12 -6.08 -0.42 10.68
CA ALA A 12 -6.27 1.02 10.75
C ALA A 12 -7.38 1.44 9.78
N TYR A 13 -8.47 1.97 10.31
CA TYR A 13 -9.62 2.33 9.48
C TYR A 13 -10.40 3.51 10.07
N ASN A 14 -11.10 4.22 9.18
CA ASN A 14 -11.92 5.39 9.54
C ASN A 14 -11.13 6.45 10.33
N ASN A 15 -9.82 6.54 10.11
CA ASN A 15 -9.03 7.61 10.68
C ASN A 15 -9.29 8.92 9.91
N ALA A 16 -9.16 10.04 10.60
CA ALA A 16 -9.31 11.37 9.98
C ALA A 16 -8.22 11.66 8.96
N ASP A 17 -7.06 11.04 9.09
CA ASP A 17 -5.88 11.19 8.26
C ASP A 17 -5.43 9.81 7.73
N ASP A 18 -4.14 9.51 7.74
CA ASP A 18 -3.58 8.26 7.24
C ASP A 18 -3.87 7.06 8.16
N GLY A 19 -3.85 5.85 7.61
CA GLY A 19 -3.90 4.62 8.41
C GLY A 19 -2.59 4.40 9.17
N TRP A 20 -1.47 4.40 8.45
CA TRP A 20 -0.10 4.48 9.00
C TRP A 20 0.61 5.67 8.41
N ASP A 21 1.29 6.44 9.27
CA ASP A 21 2.15 7.55 8.88
C ASP A 21 3.56 7.38 9.46
N LEU A 22 4.49 6.93 8.61
CA LEU A 22 5.89 6.72 8.96
C LEU A 22 6.74 7.93 8.54
N PHE A 23 6.24 9.12 8.79
CA PHE A 23 6.84 10.36 8.31
C PHE A 23 8.16 10.67 9.02
N SER A 24 9.22 10.87 8.23
CA SER A 24 10.49 11.46 8.69
C SER A 24 10.51 12.95 8.35
N LYS A 25 11.07 13.78 9.23
CA LYS A 25 11.20 15.23 9.02
C LYS A 25 12.66 15.64 8.95
N ILE A 26 12.98 16.56 8.05
CA ILE A 26 14.35 17.11 7.92
C ILE A 26 14.85 17.67 9.25
N GLU A 27 13.98 18.36 10.01
CA GLU A 27 14.35 19.01 11.27
C GLU A 27 14.70 18.03 12.40
N THR A 28 14.14 16.82 12.36
CA THR A 28 14.33 15.80 13.41
C THR A 28 15.15 14.59 12.94
N GLY A 29 15.40 14.51 11.63
CA GLY A 29 16.10 13.39 11.01
C GLY A 29 15.17 12.20 10.73
N ALA A 30 15.80 11.12 10.26
CA ALA A 30 15.12 9.87 9.97
C ALA A 30 14.54 9.24 11.26
N ILE A 31 13.36 8.65 11.12
CA ILE A 31 12.94 7.61 12.06
C ILE A 31 13.61 6.29 11.66
N GLU A 32 13.83 5.39 12.62
CA GLU A 32 14.37 4.08 12.31
C GLU A 32 13.37 3.20 11.54
N LYS A 33 13.87 2.14 10.91
CA LYS A 33 13.08 1.20 10.14
C LYS A 33 11.89 0.67 10.93
N VAL A 34 10.72 0.73 10.30
CA VAL A 34 9.47 0.13 10.79
C VAL A 34 9.03 -0.96 9.82
N VAL A 35 8.55 -2.06 10.38
CA VAL A 35 7.94 -3.17 9.64
C VAL A 35 6.45 -3.18 9.88
N VAL A 36 5.66 -3.21 8.80
CA VAL A 36 4.20 -3.36 8.82
C VAL A 36 3.85 -4.65 8.09
N GLU A 37 3.27 -5.61 8.81
CA GLU A 37 3.06 -6.97 8.36
C GLU A 37 1.64 -7.45 8.64
N LYS A 38 1.00 -8.10 7.67
CA LYS A 38 -0.36 -8.67 7.81
C LYS A 38 -1.37 -7.67 8.32
N CYS A 39 -1.25 -6.41 7.85
CA CYS A 39 -2.06 -5.30 8.28
C CYS A 39 -3.10 -4.91 7.24
N LEU A 40 -4.18 -4.28 7.71
CA LEU A 40 -5.28 -3.81 6.89
C LEU A 40 -5.47 -2.31 7.08
N ALA A 41 -5.44 -1.53 5.98
CA ALA A 41 -5.72 -0.10 5.98
C ALA A 41 -6.91 0.21 5.06
N TYR A 42 -8.02 0.74 5.62
CA TYR A 42 -9.17 1.04 4.77
C TYR A 42 -10.00 2.24 5.27
N ASN A 43 -10.67 2.91 4.32
CA ASN A 43 -11.56 4.03 4.58
C ASN A 43 -10.92 5.15 5.43
N ASN A 44 -9.61 5.39 5.28
CA ASN A 44 -8.93 6.48 5.97
C ASN A 44 -9.08 7.80 5.21
N GLY A 45 -9.00 8.93 5.90
CA GLY A 45 -9.13 10.28 5.35
C GLY A 45 -10.54 10.88 5.40
N ILE A 46 -11.53 10.12 5.87
CA ILE A 46 -12.94 10.57 5.92
C ILE A 46 -13.39 10.68 7.35
N LEU A 47 -13.86 11.87 7.73
CA LEU A 47 -14.49 12.10 9.02
C LEU A 47 -15.89 11.46 9.10
N SER A 48 -16.39 11.25 10.30
CA SER A 48 -17.73 10.68 10.53
C SER A 48 -18.88 11.49 9.91
N ASP A 49 -18.64 12.76 9.60
CA ASP A 49 -19.59 13.65 8.91
C ASP A 49 -19.40 13.67 7.38
N GLY A 50 -18.51 12.83 6.84
CA GLY A 50 -18.24 12.68 5.40
C GLY A 50 -17.26 13.70 4.83
N ARG A 51 -16.67 14.59 5.63
CA ARG A 51 -15.64 15.52 5.15
C ARG A 51 -14.27 14.86 5.13
N SER A 52 -13.39 15.38 4.26
CA SER A 52 -11.96 15.05 4.30
C SER A 52 -11.34 15.54 5.61
N GLY A 53 -10.55 14.70 6.26
CA GLY A 53 -9.91 15.00 7.53
C GLY A 53 -8.42 15.36 7.38
N GLY A 54 -7.71 14.68 6.50
CA GLY A 54 -6.28 14.83 6.28
C GLY A 54 -5.86 14.26 4.93
N ASP A 55 -4.65 13.68 4.83
CA ASP A 55 -4.13 13.11 3.58
C ASP A 55 -4.90 11.88 3.12
N GLY A 56 -5.28 10.99 4.03
CA GLY A 56 -6.15 9.87 3.77
C GLY A 56 -5.50 8.70 3.04
N ASN A 57 -4.21 8.47 3.24
CA ASN A 57 -3.53 7.30 2.70
C ASN A 57 -3.77 6.05 3.59
N GLY A 58 -3.68 4.87 2.98
CA GLY A 58 -3.66 3.62 3.75
C GLY A 58 -2.32 3.45 4.48
N PHE A 59 -1.24 3.35 3.73
CA PHE A 59 0.12 3.22 4.25
C PHE A 59 1.02 4.32 3.66
N LYS A 60 1.45 5.25 4.50
CA LYS A 60 2.39 6.33 4.16
C LYS A 60 3.76 5.98 4.72
N LEU A 61 4.68 5.63 3.82
CA LEU A 61 5.96 4.98 4.15
C LEU A 61 7.14 5.96 4.14
N GLY A 62 6.94 7.18 4.63
CA GLY A 62 8.03 8.14 4.74
C GLY A 62 7.65 9.58 4.56
N GLY A 63 8.64 10.43 4.33
CA GLY A 63 8.48 11.88 4.13
C GLY A 63 9.79 12.60 3.90
N ASP A 64 9.68 13.84 3.42
CA ASP A 64 10.78 14.82 3.23
C ASP A 64 11.98 14.34 2.38
N GLY A 65 11.82 13.27 1.62
CA GLY A 65 12.90 12.70 0.82
C GLY A 65 13.95 11.94 1.63
N ILE A 66 13.67 11.65 2.90
CA ILE A 66 14.57 10.91 3.77
C ILE A 66 14.43 9.42 3.49
N GLY A 67 15.55 8.77 3.13
CA GLY A 67 15.59 7.35 2.80
C GLY A 67 15.59 6.46 4.05
N VAL A 68 14.53 5.67 4.24
CA VAL A 68 14.43 4.64 5.26
C VAL A 68 13.82 3.39 4.63
N ASP A 69 14.42 2.23 4.89
CA ASP A 69 13.97 0.93 4.35
C ASP A 69 12.76 0.40 5.10
N HIS A 70 11.68 1.21 5.20
CA HIS A 70 10.42 0.73 5.77
C HIS A 70 9.89 -0.44 4.95
N GLU A 71 9.40 -1.46 5.61
CA GLU A 71 8.83 -2.66 4.98
C GLU A 71 7.32 -2.72 5.20
N LEU A 72 6.59 -2.90 4.10
CA LEU A 72 5.18 -3.25 4.09
C LEU A 72 5.03 -4.59 3.38
N PHE A 73 4.49 -5.61 4.07
CA PHE A 73 4.27 -6.90 3.44
C PHE A 73 3.04 -7.65 3.98
N ASP A 74 2.55 -8.60 3.18
CA ASP A 74 1.36 -9.41 3.48
C ASP A 74 0.14 -8.57 3.87
N SER A 75 -0.02 -7.38 3.29
CA SER A 75 -0.96 -6.36 3.76
C SER A 75 -1.93 -5.92 2.67
N ILE A 76 -3.06 -5.35 3.08
CA ILE A 76 -4.11 -4.89 2.17
C ILE A 76 -4.46 -3.44 2.44
N ALA A 77 -4.57 -2.63 1.37
CA ALA A 77 -5.07 -1.25 1.40
C ALA A 77 -6.27 -1.10 0.48
N PHE A 78 -7.42 -0.65 0.96
CA PHE A 78 -8.57 -0.41 0.08
C PHE A 78 -9.48 0.74 0.55
N GLY A 79 -10.14 1.39 -0.41
CA GLY A 79 -11.15 2.41 -0.14
C GLY A 79 -10.63 3.63 0.63
N ASN A 80 -9.33 3.86 0.71
CA ASN A 80 -8.77 5.04 1.34
C ASN A 80 -9.01 6.28 0.46
N MET A 81 -9.17 7.45 1.06
CA MET A 81 -9.58 8.67 0.37
C MET A 81 -8.48 9.24 -0.54
N SER A 82 -7.24 8.85 -0.32
CA SER A 82 -6.11 9.19 -1.18
C SER A 82 -5.47 7.90 -1.70
N ASN A 83 -4.22 7.61 -1.33
CA ASN A 83 -3.50 6.49 -1.88
C ASN A 83 -3.61 5.23 -1.00
N GLY A 84 -3.56 4.07 -1.62
CA GLY A 84 -3.43 2.82 -0.86
C GLY A 84 -2.07 2.73 -0.18
N VAL A 85 -1.01 2.82 -0.97
CA VAL A 85 0.39 2.83 -0.51
C VAL A 85 1.13 3.99 -1.14
N THR A 86 1.78 4.80 -0.33
CA THR A 86 2.64 5.89 -0.82
C THR A 86 4.01 5.88 -0.14
N SER A 87 5.07 6.10 -0.93
CA SER A 87 6.40 6.37 -0.38
C SER A 87 6.48 7.76 0.28
N ASN A 88 5.57 8.65 -0.08
CA ASN A 88 5.59 10.05 0.36
C ASN A 88 6.99 10.67 0.29
N SER A 89 7.64 10.51 -0.86
CA SER A 89 9.00 10.95 -1.18
C SER A 89 10.17 10.19 -0.53
N ASN A 90 9.95 9.19 0.32
CA ASN A 90 11.00 8.28 0.76
C ASN A 90 11.52 7.46 -0.45
N PRO A 91 12.81 7.46 -0.78
CA PRO A 91 13.34 6.76 -1.96
C PRO A 91 13.59 5.26 -1.77
N LYS A 92 13.32 4.67 -0.60
CA LYS A 92 13.78 3.31 -0.23
C LYS A 92 12.71 2.34 0.28
N CYS A 93 11.44 2.55 -0.06
CA CYS A 93 10.37 1.68 0.43
C CYS A 93 10.45 0.26 -0.13
N ILE A 94 10.12 -0.73 0.72
CA ILE A 94 10.03 -2.14 0.37
C ILE A 94 8.58 -2.58 0.54
N VAL A 95 7.95 -3.01 -0.56
CA VAL A 95 6.54 -3.43 -0.60
C VAL A 95 6.47 -4.82 -1.22
N ARG A 96 5.99 -5.81 -0.46
CA ARG A 96 5.88 -7.21 -0.89
C ARG A 96 4.56 -7.84 -0.48
N ASN A 97 4.01 -8.69 -1.35
CA ASN A 97 2.76 -9.43 -1.08
C ASN A 97 1.63 -8.48 -0.65
N VAL A 98 1.44 -7.38 -1.38
CA VAL A 98 0.47 -6.34 -1.02
C VAL A 98 -0.62 -6.25 -2.08
N ILE A 99 -1.86 -6.20 -1.61
CA ILE A 99 -3.02 -5.89 -2.46
C ILE A 99 -3.47 -4.46 -2.15
N SER A 100 -3.53 -3.63 -3.19
CA SER A 100 -4.07 -2.29 -3.10
C SER A 100 -5.25 -2.13 -4.07
N TYR A 101 -6.44 -1.87 -3.53
CA TYR A 101 -7.69 -2.00 -4.26
C TYR A 101 -8.62 -0.82 -4.05
N ASN A 102 -9.11 -0.24 -5.14
CA ASN A 102 -10.19 0.75 -5.14
C ASN A 102 -9.95 1.93 -4.16
N ASN A 103 -8.73 2.45 -4.09
CA ASN A 103 -8.44 3.69 -3.38
C ASN A 103 -8.78 4.89 -4.29
N TRP A 104 -9.20 6.02 -3.73
CA TRP A 104 -9.70 7.16 -4.50
C TRP A 104 -8.60 7.89 -5.27
N GLY A 105 -7.37 7.88 -4.77
CA GLY A 105 -6.17 8.32 -5.47
C GLY A 105 -5.50 7.18 -6.22
N TYR A 106 -4.20 7.03 -6.05
CA TYR A 106 -3.44 5.91 -6.58
C TYR A 106 -3.53 4.69 -5.64
N ASN A 107 -3.59 3.50 -6.19
CA ASN A 107 -3.37 2.34 -5.33
C ASN A 107 -1.92 2.29 -4.85
N ILE A 108 -0.97 2.48 -5.77
CA ILE A 108 0.46 2.52 -5.47
C ILE A 108 1.05 3.81 -6.03
N THR A 109 1.71 4.59 -5.18
CA THR A 109 2.49 5.75 -5.63
C THR A 109 3.84 5.80 -4.91
N LEU A 110 4.91 5.49 -5.65
CA LEU A 110 6.27 5.50 -5.14
C LEU A 110 7.10 6.53 -5.90
N TYR A 111 7.57 7.52 -5.18
CA TYR A 111 8.39 8.60 -5.73
C TYR A 111 9.43 9.04 -4.70
N GLY A 112 10.56 9.54 -5.17
CA GLY A 112 11.58 10.16 -4.34
C GLY A 112 11.65 11.66 -4.59
N LYS A 113 12.18 12.41 -3.65
CA LYS A 113 12.43 13.83 -3.78
C LYS A 113 13.85 14.08 -4.30
N GLY A 114 13.99 15.01 -5.25
CA GLY A 114 15.31 15.35 -5.82
C GLY A 114 15.81 14.34 -6.87
N SER A 115 17.12 14.37 -7.15
CA SER A 115 17.79 13.55 -8.19
C SER A 115 18.52 12.33 -7.65
N GLY A 116 18.33 11.97 -6.37
CA GLY A 116 18.95 10.80 -5.76
C GLY A 116 18.46 9.47 -6.34
N GLU A 117 19.22 8.41 -6.13
CA GLU A 117 18.80 7.05 -6.51
C GLU A 117 17.54 6.63 -5.77
N ARG A 118 16.69 5.86 -6.47
CA ARG A 118 15.48 5.25 -5.92
C ARG A 118 15.73 3.75 -5.79
N GLU A 119 15.51 3.25 -4.60
CA GLU A 119 15.74 1.85 -4.25
C GLU A 119 14.42 1.17 -3.86
N PHE A 120 13.33 1.47 -4.59
CA PHE A 120 12.04 0.83 -4.32
C PHE A 120 12.10 -0.65 -4.66
N VAL A 121 11.51 -1.47 -3.80
CA VAL A 121 11.28 -2.89 -4.06
C VAL A 121 9.77 -3.13 -4.11
N LEU A 122 9.29 -3.59 -5.26
CA LEU A 122 7.92 -4.08 -5.44
C LEU A 122 7.98 -5.53 -5.89
N GLU A 123 7.35 -6.40 -5.10
CA GLU A 123 7.34 -7.84 -5.36
C GLU A 123 6.00 -8.42 -4.93
N ASN A 124 5.35 -9.19 -5.79
CA ASN A 124 4.04 -9.78 -5.52
C ASN A 124 3.02 -8.70 -5.11
N VAL A 125 2.86 -7.66 -5.91
CA VAL A 125 1.91 -6.57 -5.65
C VAL A 125 0.78 -6.64 -6.66
N ILE A 126 -0.46 -6.56 -6.16
CA ILE A 126 -1.65 -6.42 -7.00
C ILE A 126 -2.27 -5.05 -6.74
N SER A 127 -2.36 -4.26 -7.78
CA SER A 127 -3.08 -2.98 -7.81
C SER A 127 -4.25 -3.07 -8.77
N LEU A 128 -5.46 -2.81 -8.29
CA LEU A 128 -6.68 -2.86 -9.09
C LEU A 128 -7.64 -1.72 -8.74
N LYS A 129 -8.23 -1.10 -9.77
CA LYS A 129 -9.30 -0.11 -9.63
C LYS A 129 -8.95 1.13 -8.80
N GLY A 130 -7.71 1.61 -8.85
CA GLY A 130 -7.37 2.92 -8.28
C GLY A 130 -8.09 4.06 -9.02
N GLY A 131 -8.31 5.17 -8.35
CA GLY A 131 -8.89 6.37 -8.97
C GLY A 131 -7.99 6.98 -10.04
N GLY A 132 -6.66 6.81 -9.90
CA GLY A 132 -5.65 7.11 -10.92
C GLY A 132 -4.80 5.89 -11.25
N GLY A 133 -4.13 5.87 -12.39
CA GLY A 133 -3.12 4.87 -12.73
C GLY A 133 -1.92 4.98 -11.79
N ASP A 134 -1.40 3.85 -11.32
CA ASP A 134 -0.29 3.81 -10.38
C ASP A 134 0.88 4.70 -10.83
N ASN A 135 1.43 5.45 -9.89
CA ASN A 135 2.49 6.40 -10.16
C ASN A 135 3.79 5.95 -9.49
N ILE A 136 4.69 5.38 -10.28
CA ILE A 136 5.99 4.94 -9.79
C ILE A 136 7.04 5.68 -10.62
N THR A 137 7.76 6.61 -9.97
CA THR A 137 8.79 7.38 -10.64
C THR A 137 10.08 6.58 -10.76
N GLU A 138 10.49 6.44 -11.99
CA GLU A 138 11.76 5.97 -12.56
C GLU A 138 12.60 4.90 -11.86
N GLN A 139 13.23 4.09 -12.69
CA GLN A 139 14.10 2.96 -12.35
C GLN A 139 13.39 1.82 -11.62
N MET A 140 12.37 1.34 -12.26
CA MET A 140 11.65 0.11 -11.91
C MET A 140 12.48 -1.16 -12.19
N SER A 141 13.79 -1.09 -12.06
CA SER A 141 14.70 -2.23 -12.28
C SER A 141 14.41 -3.42 -11.35
N LEU A 142 13.50 -3.25 -10.39
CA LEU A 142 13.18 -4.25 -9.37
C LEU A 142 11.71 -4.70 -9.39
N LEU A 143 10.92 -4.37 -10.43
CA LEU A 143 9.63 -5.00 -10.61
C LEU A 143 9.82 -6.48 -10.90
N LYS A 144 9.28 -7.31 -10.04
CA LYS A 144 9.20 -8.74 -10.28
C LYS A 144 8.06 -9.07 -11.24
N ASP A 145 8.13 -10.24 -11.89
CA ASP A 145 7.23 -10.66 -12.96
C ASP A 145 5.76 -10.78 -12.50
N ASN A 146 5.56 -11.03 -11.21
CA ASN A 146 4.28 -11.19 -10.55
C ASN A 146 3.75 -9.90 -9.88
N THR A 147 4.26 -8.73 -10.26
CA THR A 147 3.73 -7.44 -9.84
C THR A 147 2.81 -6.86 -10.91
N TYR A 148 1.55 -6.64 -10.56
CA TYR A 148 0.50 -6.13 -11.43
C TYR A 148 0.13 -4.71 -11.02
N LEU A 149 0.32 -3.75 -11.91
CA LEU A 149 0.08 -2.33 -11.67
C LEU A 149 -1.12 -1.83 -12.47
N TRP A 150 -1.92 -0.98 -11.83
CA TRP A 150 -3.07 -0.34 -12.43
C TRP A 150 -2.66 0.86 -13.28
N ASN A 151 -2.99 0.87 -14.56
CA ASN A 151 -2.66 1.96 -15.48
C ASN A 151 -3.77 3.01 -15.66
N GLY A 152 -4.86 2.89 -14.89
CA GLY A 152 -6.06 3.71 -15.01
C GLY A 152 -7.24 3.00 -15.70
N GLU A 153 -6.98 1.90 -16.40
CA GLU A 153 -7.99 1.10 -17.09
C GLU A 153 -7.86 -0.40 -16.80
N LYS A 154 -6.63 -0.89 -16.71
CA LYS A 154 -6.29 -2.30 -16.55
C LYS A 154 -5.14 -2.49 -15.57
N SER A 155 -5.11 -3.62 -14.92
CA SER A 155 -3.96 -4.07 -14.13
C SER A 155 -3.15 -5.07 -14.94
N MET A 156 -1.84 -4.81 -15.08
CA MET A 156 -0.96 -5.68 -15.84
C MET A 156 0.44 -5.74 -15.25
N ASN A 157 1.12 -6.87 -15.47
CA ASN A 157 2.52 -7.02 -15.14
C ASN A 157 3.44 -6.47 -16.25
N LYS A 158 4.74 -6.50 -16.03
CA LYS A 158 5.75 -6.02 -17.02
C LYS A 158 5.78 -6.82 -18.32
N GLU A 159 5.24 -8.04 -18.34
CA GLU A 159 5.14 -8.90 -19.52
C GLU A 159 3.85 -8.67 -20.32
N GLY A 160 2.96 -7.80 -19.80
CA GLY A 160 1.66 -7.51 -20.41
C GLY A 160 0.55 -8.51 -20.06
N LYS A 161 0.76 -9.40 -19.08
CA LYS A 161 -0.31 -10.26 -18.56
C LYS A 161 -1.28 -9.38 -17.78
N GLU A 162 -2.55 -9.40 -18.18
CA GLU A 162 -3.62 -8.62 -17.53
C GLU A 162 -4.32 -9.46 -16.46
N ILE A 163 -4.79 -8.79 -15.43
CA ILE A 163 -5.68 -9.34 -14.40
C ILE A 163 -6.85 -8.39 -14.13
N ASP A 164 -7.93 -8.94 -13.60
CA ASP A 164 -9.11 -8.23 -13.13
C ASP A 164 -9.62 -8.84 -11.81
N ASP A 165 -10.83 -8.46 -11.38
CA ASP A 165 -11.45 -8.96 -10.14
C ASP A 165 -11.61 -10.48 -10.10
N ALA A 166 -11.58 -11.15 -11.23
CA ALA A 166 -11.77 -12.60 -11.31
C ALA A 166 -10.65 -13.39 -10.61
N VAL A 167 -9.51 -12.75 -10.29
CA VAL A 167 -8.44 -13.38 -9.51
C VAL A 167 -8.79 -13.54 -8.04
N PHE A 168 -9.80 -12.80 -7.55
CA PHE A 168 -10.22 -12.86 -6.15
C PHE A 168 -11.41 -13.78 -5.92
N VAL A 169 -11.47 -14.35 -4.73
CA VAL A 169 -12.64 -15.11 -4.24
C VAL A 169 -13.86 -14.19 -4.11
N SER A 170 -13.65 -12.99 -3.55
CA SER A 170 -14.68 -11.96 -3.39
C SER A 170 -14.06 -10.57 -3.42
N THR A 171 -14.78 -9.61 -4.00
CA THR A 171 -14.49 -8.17 -3.91
C THR A 171 -15.52 -7.42 -3.06
N GLU A 172 -16.43 -8.14 -2.41
CA GLU A 172 -17.41 -7.58 -1.47
C GLU A 172 -16.88 -7.64 -0.04
N PHE A 173 -16.62 -6.46 0.55
CA PHE A 173 -16.17 -6.37 1.95
C PHE A 173 -17.36 -6.50 2.91
N LYS A 174 -17.34 -7.51 3.76
CA LYS A 174 -18.37 -7.81 4.79
C LYS A 174 -17.88 -7.62 6.22
N GLY A 175 -16.77 -6.92 6.39
CA GLY A 175 -16.11 -6.76 7.68
C GLY A 175 -14.95 -7.74 7.86
N PHE A 176 -14.37 -7.72 9.04
CA PHE A 176 -13.24 -8.57 9.41
C PHE A 176 -13.42 -9.14 10.80
N SER A 177 -12.71 -10.21 11.11
CA SER A 177 -12.54 -10.73 12.46
C SER A 177 -11.07 -11.05 12.74
N PHE A 178 -10.70 -11.05 14.02
CA PHE A 178 -9.38 -11.53 14.42
C PHE A 178 -9.46 -13.02 14.74
N THR A 179 -8.50 -13.78 14.23
CA THR A 179 -8.32 -15.21 14.50
C THR A 179 -6.91 -15.48 15.00
N ASP A 180 -6.62 -16.70 15.41
CA ASP A 180 -5.26 -17.09 15.82
C ASP A 180 -4.26 -16.98 14.66
N ASP A 181 -4.73 -17.07 13.41
CA ASP A 181 -3.92 -16.97 12.20
C ASP A 181 -3.78 -15.52 11.66
N GLY A 182 -4.48 -14.54 12.27
CA GLY A 182 -4.44 -13.13 11.89
C GLY A 182 -5.82 -12.52 11.59
N ILE A 183 -5.90 -11.70 10.56
CA ILE A 183 -7.14 -11.02 10.15
C ILE A 183 -7.87 -11.87 9.11
N ASP A 184 -9.07 -12.35 9.45
CA ASP A 184 -9.97 -12.99 8.50
C ASP A 184 -10.88 -11.96 7.84
N LEU A 185 -10.86 -11.91 6.52
CA LEU A 185 -11.66 -11.01 5.68
C LEU A 185 -12.84 -11.71 5.00
N ASN A 186 -13.17 -12.93 5.40
CA ASN A 186 -14.26 -13.73 4.81
C ASN A 186 -14.14 -13.87 3.28
N GLY A 187 -12.92 -14.06 2.79
CA GLY A 187 -12.62 -14.22 1.36
C GLY A 187 -12.51 -12.91 0.56
N PHE A 188 -12.71 -11.74 1.19
CA PHE A 188 -12.50 -10.46 0.52
C PHE A 188 -11.04 -10.28 0.13
N LEU A 189 -10.80 -10.04 -1.17
CA LEU A 189 -9.48 -9.93 -1.80
C LEU A 189 -8.53 -11.13 -1.55
N SER A 190 -9.07 -12.26 -1.12
CA SER A 190 -8.32 -13.52 -1.10
C SER A 190 -8.13 -14.01 -2.53
N LEU A 191 -6.90 -14.37 -2.89
CA LEU A 191 -6.62 -14.94 -4.20
C LEU A 191 -7.23 -16.33 -4.34
N LYS A 192 -7.68 -16.67 -5.54
CA LYS A 192 -8.14 -18.01 -5.85
C LYS A 192 -6.96 -18.99 -5.92
N ASP A 193 -7.20 -20.25 -5.61
CA ASP A 193 -6.18 -21.31 -5.58
C ASP A 193 -5.49 -21.54 -6.94
N ASP A 194 -6.17 -21.20 -8.05
CA ASP A 194 -5.65 -21.33 -9.42
C ASP A 194 -4.90 -20.08 -9.91
N PHE A 195 -4.82 -19.03 -9.10
CA PHE A 195 -4.04 -17.85 -9.41
C PHE A 195 -2.59 -18.03 -8.95
N ASP A 196 -1.69 -18.16 -9.91
CA ASP A 196 -0.26 -18.25 -9.66
C ASP A 196 0.34 -16.84 -9.59
N PHE A 197 0.87 -16.54 -8.40
CA PHE A 197 1.36 -15.20 -8.03
C PHE A 197 2.86 -15.09 -8.28
#